data_a27de40e55d67a8b6ef8812e77594f21
#
_entry.id   a27de40e55d67a8b6ef8812e77594f21
#
_cell.length_a   1.000
_cell.length_b   1.000
_cell.length_c   1.000
_cell.angle_alpha   90.00
_cell.angle_beta   90.00
_cell.angle_gamma   90.00
#
_symmetry.space_group_name_H-M   'P 1'
#
loop_
_entity.id
_entity.type
_entity.pdbx_description
1 polymer ?
#
loop_
_entity_poly.entity_id
_entity_poly.type
_entity_poly.pdbx_seq_one_letter_code
_entity_poly.pdbx_strand_id
1 'polypeptide(L)'
;STLTEYAINAARRSCEIATEMGAKHFVEFICTGNTTVMKSAFAYAKAAGIPIGWMSNRPAGEYVGLGYSWANLSAASYMSAEAGGKGTRTLEEFEKEGVALSVFNVDRQAGDGNAVYTTEAVDYYCSAAGRFKALCTNYPAWLIEKVEAATKVYDGIRSEADLRAFAAEVAVDPTAERFQNAAGEVVLHTDIAVSEAWTPIAGFAGVFDGNGKTLTVNYSGSDEQAGIFATLDGTVKNLRVAGSFTTTATAKVTLGAVAGKLGEKAQIVGCTNTAGIAMNVDASGTTVIGGIFGQGAAGNVIADNTNEGRITVRRKTPGDAAAVAGVGGWAYSDVTGCVNKGEIRYSDEVSAAKAVYVGGVLGRLDIGKGYVVEDCRNEAPVTLATAQAANNLL
;
A
#
# COMPACT_ATOMS: atom_id res chain seq x y z
N SER A 1 -51.72 -25.58 -19.87
CA SER A 1 -51.04 -24.83 -18.81
C SER A 1 -50.13 -23.80 -19.42
N THR A 2 -50.15 -22.61 -18.87
CA THR A 2 -49.28 -21.54 -19.29
C THR A 2 -47.91 -21.73 -18.68
N LEU A 3 -46.87 -21.13 -19.25
CA LEU A 3 -45.53 -21.11 -18.64
C LEU A 3 -45.55 -20.61 -17.19
N THR A 4 -46.47 -19.69 -16.87
CA THR A 4 -46.70 -19.17 -15.53
C THR A 4 -47.17 -20.26 -14.58
N GLU A 5 -48.16 -21.08 -14.96
CA GLU A 5 -48.65 -22.19 -14.12
C GLU A 5 -47.58 -23.25 -13.90
N TYR A 6 -46.79 -23.55 -14.92
CA TYR A 6 -45.66 -24.46 -14.80
C TYR A 6 -44.63 -23.95 -13.80
N ALA A 7 -44.21 -22.67 -13.86
CA ALA A 7 -43.29 -22.07 -12.96
C ALA A 7 -43.77 -22.02 -11.49
N ILE A 8 -45.07 -21.74 -11.28
CA ILE A 8 -45.73 -21.77 -9.98
C ILE A 8 -45.71 -23.20 -9.38
N ASN A 9 -46.06 -24.20 -10.21
CA ASN A 9 -46.05 -25.60 -9.78
C ASN A 9 -44.61 -26.09 -9.47
N ALA A 10 -43.65 -25.67 -10.27
CA ALA A 10 -42.23 -25.97 -10.00
C ALA A 10 -41.75 -25.38 -8.66
N ALA A 11 -42.10 -24.11 -8.38
CA ALA A 11 -41.73 -23.48 -7.09
C ALA A 11 -42.41 -24.23 -5.91
N ARG A 12 -43.69 -24.58 -6.02
CA ARG A 12 -44.41 -25.37 -5.00
C ARG A 12 -43.71 -26.71 -4.77
N ARG A 13 -43.46 -27.47 -5.85
CA ARG A 13 -42.85 -28.81 -5.73
C ARG A 13 -41.41 -28.76 -5.17
N SER A 14 -40.64 -27.73 -5.50
CA SER A 14 -39.31 -27.53 -4.92
C SER A 14 -39.37 -27.32 -3.41
N CYS A 15 -40.34 -26.55 -2.90
CA CYS A 15 -40.54 -26.37 -1.45
C CYS A 15 -40.99 -27.69 -0.78
N GLU A 16 -41.85 -28.47 -1.40
CA GLU A 16 -42.28 -29.78 -0.92
C GLU A 16 -41.07 -30.73 -0.81
N ILE A 17 -40.27 -30.85 -1.87
CA ILE A 17 -39.07 -31.70 -1.90
C ILE A 17 -38.09 -31.29 -0.80
N ALA A 18 -37.76 -30.00 -0.67
CA ALA A 18 -36.87 -29.52 0.37
C ALA A 18 -37.37 -29.85 1.78
N THR A 19 -38.67 -29.83 1.97
CA THR A 19 -39.35 -30.22 3.22
C THR A 19 -39.31 -31.74 3.46
N GLU A 20 -39.66 -32.54 2.47
CA GLU A 20 -39.63 -34.02 2.52
C GLU A 20 -38.21 -34.54 2.80
N MET A 21 -37.20 -33.90 2.23
CA MET A 21 -35.79 -34.28 2.44
C MET A 21 -35.16 -33.72 3.72
N GLY A 22 -35.87 -32.94 4.51
CA GLY A 22 -35.29 -32.25 5.68
C GLY A 22 -34.21 -31.21 5.32
N ALA A 23 -34.18 -30.76 4.06
CA ALA A 23 -33.12 -29.94 3.50
C ALA A 23 -33.40 -28.43 3.58
N LYS A 24 -34.44 -27.98 4.28
CA LYS A 24 -34.82 -26.55 4.35
C LYS A 24 -33.71 -25.60 4.82
N HIS A 25 -32.81 -26.09 5.62
CA HIS A 25 -31.66 -25.31 6.13
C HIS A 25 -30.52 -25.17 5.12
N PHE A 26 -30.54 -25.93 4.02
CA PHE A 26 -29.50 -25.95 2.99
C PHE A 26 -29.98 -25.36 1.66
N VAL A 27 -31.25 -24.93 1.59
CA VAL A 27 -31.85 -24.43 0.35
C VAL A 27 -32.36 -23.02 0.56
N GLU A 28 -32.02 -22.16 -0.36
CA GLU A 28 -32.56 -20.80 -0.47
C GLU A 28 -33.10 -20.60 -1.89
N PHE A 29 -34.21 -19.92 -2.01
CA PHE A 29 -34.78 -19.61 -3.31
C PHE A 29 -34.53 -18.16 -3.71
N ILE A 30 -34.35 -17.92 -4.98
CA ILE A 30 -34.34 -16.60 -5.57
C ILE A 30 -35.41 -16.44 -6.59
N CYS A 31 -36.18 -15.36 -6.51
CA CYS A 31 -37.24 -15.00 -7.46
C CYS A 31 -36.76 -13.92 -8.41
N THR A 32 -37.15 -14.09 -9.68
CA THR A 32 -36.94 -13.07 -10.72
C THR A 32 -38.12 -13.09 -11.72
N GLY A 33 -38.29 -11.98 -12.43
CA GLY A 33 -39.24 -11.91 -13.58
C GLY A 33 -40.69 -11.66 -13.20
N ASN A 34 -41.62 -12.54 -13.62
CA ASN A 34 -43.06 -12.32 -13.55
C ASN A 34 -43.59 -12.19 -12.11
N THR A 35 -44.28 -11.09 -11.83
CA THR A 35 -44.83 -10.76 -10.49
C THR A 35 -45.77 -11.84 -9.93
N THR A 36 -46.55 -12.52 -10.75
CA THR A 36 -47.47 -13.57 -10.32
C THR A 36 -46.70 -14.81 -9.85
N VAL A 37 -45.70 -15.22 -10.61
CA VAL A 37 -44.78 -16.33 -10.23
C VAL A 37 -44.04 -15.99 -8.92
N MET A 38 -43.52 -14.78 -8.82
CA MET A 38 -42.80 -14.31 -7.65
C MET A 38 -43.65 -14.34 -6.38
N LYS A 39 -44.89 -13.81 -6.44
CA LYS A 39 -45.79 -13.83 -5.28
C LYS A 39 -46.17 -15.26 -4.86
N SER A 40 -46.36 -16.15 -5.81
CA SER A 40 -46.70 -17.55 -5.55
C SER A 40 -45.48 -18.30 -4.95
N ALA A 41 -44.31 -18.14 -5.54
CA ALA A 41 -43.05 -18.74 -5.03
C ALA A 41 -42.75 -18.24 -3.61
N PHE A 42 -42.91 -16.93 -3.35
CA PHE A 42 -42.74 -16.35 -2.02
C PHE A 42 -43.70 -16.97 -1.00
N ALA A 43 -45.00 -17.14 -1.37
CA ALA A 43 -45.99 -17.74 -0.48
C ALA A 43 -45.63 -19.20 -0.12
N TYR A 44 -45.19 -20.00 -1.09
CA TYR A 44 -44.78 -21.38 -0.85
C TYR A 44 -43.51 -21.47 0.00
N ALA A 45 -42.45 -20.67 -0.29
CA ALA A 45 -41.23 -20.64 0.47
C ALA A 45 -41.48 -20.21 1.91
N LYS A 46 -42.30 -19.16 2.10
CA LYS A 46 -42.68 -18.68 3.43
C LYS A 46 -43.40 -19.75 4.25
N ALA A 47 -44.39 -20.42 3.63
CA ALA A 47 -45.15 -21.51 4.25
C ALA A 47 -44.24 -22.70 4.63
N ALA A 48 -43.23 -22.99 3.82
CA ALA A 48 -42.25 -24.04 4.07
C ALA A 48 -41.13 -23.63 5.05
N GLY A 49 -41.01 -22.35 5.42
CA GLY A 49 -39.92 -21.83 6.22
C GLY A 49 -38.56 -21.82 5.48
N ILE A 50 -38.58 -21.64 4.18
CA ILE A 50 -37.40 -21.57 3.32
C ILE A 50 -37.09 -20.09 3.02
N PRO A 51 -35.84 -19.61 3.24
CA PRO A 51 -35.44 -18.25 2.89
C PRO A 51 -35.62 -17.98 1.43
N ILE A 52 -36.16 -16.80 1.07
CA ILE A 52 -36.35 -16.38 -0.31
C ILE A 52 -35.83 -14.96 -0.51
N GLY A 53 -35.06 -14.77 -1.57
CA GLY A 53 -34.54 -13.49 -2.04
C GLY A 53 -35.20 -13.02 -3.33
N TRP A 54 -35.03 -11.76 -3.64
CA TRP A 54 -35.57 -11.16 -4.85
C TRP A 54 -34.43 -10.56 -5.70
N MET A 55 -34.39 -11.00 -6.97
CA MET A 55 -33.46 -10.44 -7.96
C MET A 55 -34.13 -9.23 -8.63
N SER A 56 -33.91 -8.06 -8.06
CA SER A 56 -34.40 -6.81 -8.60
C SER A 56 -33.61 -5.63 -8.07
N ASN A 57 -33.33 -4.62 -8.89
CA ASN A 57 -32.66 -3.41 -8.44
C ASN A 57 -33.66 -2.42 -7.81
N ARG A 58 -33.98 -2.62 -6.53
CA ARG A 58 -34.95 -1.81 -5.77
C ARG A 58 -34.29 -1.25 -4.49
N PRO A 59 -34.81 -0.16 -3.91
CA PRO A 59 -34.44 0.27 -2.57
C PRO A 59 -34.60 -0.84 -1.53
N ALA A 60 -33.70 -0.90 -0.54
CA ALA A 60 -33.72 -1.95 0.47
C ALA A 60 -35.05 -2.04 1.22
N GLY A 61 -35.69 -0.91 1.55
CA GLY A 61 -36.99 -0.87 2.21
C GLY A 61 -38.14 -1.54 1.42
N GLU A 62 -38.07 -1.63 0.08
CA GLU A 62 -39.07 -2.37 -0.70
C GLU A 62 -38.99 -3.87 -0.47
N TYR A 63 -37.79 -4.42 -0.23
CA TYR A 63 -37.59 -5.84 0.10
C TYR A 63 -38.24 -6.16 1.44
N VAL A 64 -38.01 -5.33 2.45
CA VAL A 64 -38.64 -5.45 3.77
C VAL A 64 -40.11 -5.38 3.68
N GLY A 65 -40.67 -4.38 2.98
CA GLY A 65 -42.12 -4.19 2.81
C GLY A 65 -42.81 -5.38 2.12
N LEU A 66 -42.11 -6.13 1.28
CA LEU A 66 -42.60 -7.33 0.62
C LEU A 66 -42.25 -8.62 1.38
N GLY A 67 -41.46 -8.55 2.44
CA GLY A 67 -41.08 -9.68 3.30
C GLY A 67 -39.91 -10.51 2.79
N TYR A 68 -39.08 -10.00 1.89
CA TYR A 68 -37.84 -10.63 1.47
C TYR A 68 -36.72 -10.33 2.45
N SER A 69 -35.92 -11.31 2.78
CA SER A 69 -34.79 -11.18 3.71
C SER A 69 -33.45 -10.93 3.04
N TRP A 70 -33.41 -11.08 1.71
CA TRP A 70 -32.19 -10.80 0.96
C TRP A 70 -32.48 -10.39 -0.48
N ALA A 71 -31.52 -9.66 -1.05
CA ALA A 71 -31.53 -9.15 -2.42
C ALA A 71 -30.41 -9.78 -3.24
N ASN A 72 -30.62 -9.93 -4.55
CA ASN A 72 -29.57 -10.33 -5.49
C ASN A 72 -29.50 -9.32 -6.63
N LEU A 73 -28.39 -8.57 -6.70
CA LEU A 73 -28.20 -7.51 -7.68
C LEU A 73 -27.02 -7.84 -8.60
N SER A 74 -27.05 -7.36 -9.86
CA SER A 74 -25.85 -7.39 -10.67
C SER A 74 -24.82 -6.41 -10.14
N ALA A 75 -23.52 -6.76 -10.21
CA ALA A 75 -22.44 -5.90 -9.80
C ALA A 75 -22.53 -4.51 -10.47
N ALA A 76 -22.86 -4.44 -11.76
CA ALA A 76 -23.02 -3.19 -12.49
C ALA A 76 -24.20 -2.33 -12.00
N SER A 77 -25.29 -2.95 -11.55
CA SER A 77 -26.47 -2.22 -11.03
C SER A 77 -26.29 -1.73 -9.60
N TYR A 78 -25.52 -2.47 -8.80
CA TYR A 78 -25.21 -2.12 -7.42
C TYR A 78 -24.07 -1.12 -7.31
N MET A 79 -23.10 -1.17 -8.23
CA MET A 79 -21.91 -0.31 -8.15
C MET A 79 -22.27 1.15 -7.92
N SER A 80 -22.09 1.59 -6.69
CA SER A 80 -22.14 3.00 -6.28
C SER A 80 -20.90 3.77 -6.73
N ALA A 81 -20.87 5.07 -6.48
CA ALA A 81 -19.69 5.89 -6.72
C ALA A 81 -18.46 5.39 -5.94
N GLU A 82 -18.64 4.79 -4.75
CA GLU A 82 -17.58 4.20 -3.92
C GLU A 82 -16.88 3.03 -4.61
N ALA A 83 -17.61 2.28 -5.42
CA ALA A 83 -17.04 1.20 -6.24
C ALA A 83 -16.64 1.67 -7.66
N GLY A 84 -16.55 2.98 -7.91
CA GLY A 84 -16.23 3.53 -9.23
C GLY A 84 -17.35 3.41 -10.25
N GLY A 85 -18.57 3.06 -9.83
CA GLY A 85 -19.71 2.75 -10.71
C GLY A 85 -20.73 3.87 -10.85
N LYS A 86 -21.82 3.56 -11.55
CA LYS A 86 -22.96 4.48 -11.78
C LYS A 86 -24.23 4.01 -11.07
N GLY A 87 -24.16 2.94 -10.30
CA GLY A 87 -25.27 2.40 -9.53
C GLY A 87 -25.66 3.33 -8.38
N THR A 88 -26.89 3.19 -7.94
CA THR A 88 -27.50 4.05 -6.91
C THR A 88 -27.74 3.33 -5.59
N ARG A 89 -27.34 2.05 -5.47
CA ARG A 89 -27.48 1.25 -4.25
C ARG A 89 -26.18 1.24 -3.46
N THR A 90 -26.27 1.27 -2.14
CA THR A 90 -25.13 1.16 -1.23
C THR A 90 -25.28 -0.04 -0.32
N LEU A 91 -24.17 -0.60 0.15
CA LEU A 91 -24.17 -1.71 1.10
C LEU A 91 -24.82 -1.28 2.42
N GLU A 92 -24.54 -0.07 2.89
CA GLU A 92 -25.10 0.52 4.10
C GLU A 92 -26.64 0.64 4.03
N GLU A 93 -27.20 0.94 2.86
CA GLU A 93 -28.67 0.97 2.66
C GLU A 93 -29.28 -0.39 3.00
N PHE A 94 -28.69 -1.47 2.54
CA PHE A 94 -29.20 -2.83 2.80
C PHE A 94 -28.95 -3.27 4.24
N GLU A 95 -27.76 -2.99 4.79
CA GLU A 95 -27.44 -3.30 6.19
C GLU A 95 -28.37 -2.59 7.17
N LYS A 96 -28.66 -1.31 6.93
CA LYS A 96 -29.57 -0.52 7.77
C LYS A 96 -30.99 -1.10 7.82
N GLU A 97 -31.46 -1.63 6.72
CA GLU A 97 -32.80 -2.25 6.61
C GLU A 97 -32.76 -3.75 6.98
N GLY A 98 -31.63 -4.32 7.35
CA GLY A 98 -31.47 -5.73 7.69
C GLY A 98 -31.69 -6.69 6.51
N VAL A 99 -31.47 -6.23 5.29
CA VAL A 99 -31.60 -7.02 4.06
C VAL A 99 -30.22 -7.49 3.62
N ALA A 100 -29.97 -8.80 3.65
CA ALA A 100 -28.71 -9.33 3.19
C ALA A 100 -28.55 -9.14 1.68
N LEU A 101 -27.38 -8.71 1.21
CA LEU A 101 -27.10 -8.43 -0.20
C LEU A 101 -26.20 -9.48 -0.82
N SER A 102 -26.67 -10.10 -1.90
CA SER A 102 -25.87 -10.92 -2.79
C SER A 102 -25.63 -10.16 -4.10
N VAL A 103 -24.43 -10.26 -4.64
CA VAL A 103 -24.05 -9.58 -5.89
C VAL A 103 -23.51 -10.60 -6.89
N PHE A 104 -23.97 -10.53 -8.14
CA PHE A 104 -23.53 -11.41 -9.21
C PHE A 104 -22.79 -10.67 -10.32
N ASN A 105 -22.04 -11.41 -11.15
CA ASN A 105 -21.15 -10.91 -12.20
C ASN A 105 -19.97 -10.08 -11.67
N VAL A 106 -19.37 -10.53 -10.58
CA VAL A 106 -18.05 -10.02 -10.12
C VAL A 106 -16.99 -10.85 -10.85
N ASP A 107 -16.57 -10.41 -12.04
CA ASP A 107 -15.74 -11.17 -12.96
C ASP A 107 -14.42 -10.48 -13.31
N ARG A 108 -13.42 -11.28 -13.73
CA ARG A 108 -12.08 -10.81 -14.07
C ARG A 108 -11.93 -10.22 -15.46
N GLN A 109 -12.95 -10.40 -16.31
CA GLN A 109 -12.96 -9.92 -17.71
C GLN A 109 -14.37 -9.62 -18.17
N ALA A 110 -14.49 -8.83 -19.24
CA ALA A 110 -15.78 -8.56 -19.85
C ALA A 110 -16.47 -9.85 -20.30
N GLY A 111 -17.64 -10.11 -19.69
CA GLY A 111 -18.54 -11.18 -20.10
C GLY A 111 -19.71 -10.59 -20.87
N ASP A 112 -20.90 -10.79 -20.36
CA ASP A 112 -22.07 -10.03 -20.78
C ASP A 112 -22.01 -8.59 -20.23
N GLY A 113 -22.87 -7.68 -20.72
CA GLY A 113 -22.83 -6.25 -20.38
C GLY A 113 -23.08 -5.89 -18.90
N ASN A 114 -23.18 -6.86 -18.00
CA ASN A 114 -23.41 -6.68 -16.57
C ASN A 114 -22.21 -7.10 -15.71
N ALA A 115 -21.12 -7.55 -16.32
CA ALA A 115 -19.92 -7.94 -15.59
C ALA A 115 -19.13 -6.71 -15.12
N VAL A 116 -18.57 -6.79 -13.92
CA VAL A 116 -17.66 -5.81 -13.33
C VAL A 116 -16.27 -6.41 -13.26
N TYR A 117 -15.32 -5.74 -13.89
CA TYR A 117 -13.95 -6.22 -14.07
C TYR A 117 -12.90 -5.11 -13.98
N THR A 118 -13.27 -3.89 -13.58
CA THR A 118 -12.29 -2.86 -13.26
C THR A 118 -11.60 -3.19 -11.94
N THR A 119 -10.34 -2.79 -11.80
CA THR A 119 -9.55 -3.07 -10.60
C THR A 119 -10.25 -2.52 -9.37
N GLU A 120 -10.70 -1.26 -9.41
CA GLU A 120 -11.34 -0.57 -8.31
C GLU A 120 -12.62 -1.29 -7.84
N ALA A 121 -13.41 -1.78 -8.79
CA ALA A 121 -14.65 -2.49 -8.47
C ALA A 121 -14.38 -3.87 -7.86
N VAL A 122 -13.42 -4.61 -8.41
CA VAL A 122 -13.03 -5.92 -7.87
C VAL A 122 -12.48 -5.75 -6.46
N ASP A 123 -11.61 -4.77 -6.23
CA ASP A 123 -11.02 -4.49 -4.93
C ASP A 123 -12.09 -4.10 -3.90
N TYR A 124 -13.07 -3.28 -4.29
CA TYR A 124 -14.21 -2.96 -3.43
C TYR A 124 -14.99 -4.21 -3.00
N TYR A 125 -15.42 -5.05 -3.94
CA TYR A 125 -16.19 -6.26 -3.60
C TYR A 125 -15.36 -7.25 -2.79
N CYS A 126 -14.09 -7.42 -3.10
CA CYS A 126 -13.23 -8.35 -2.37
C CYS A 126 -12.93 -7.87 -0.95
N SER A 127 -12.65 -6.59 -0.74
CA SER A 127 -12.39 -6.04 0.60
C SER A 127 -13.63 -6.06 1.50
N ALA A 128 -14.81 -5.88 0.93
CA ALA A 128 -16.09 -5.93 1.64
C ALA A 128 -16.75 -7.32 1.63
N ALA A 129 -16.07 -8.38 1.18
CA ALA A 129 -16.67 -9.70 0.92
C ALA A 129 -17.42 -10.26 2.14
N GLY A 130 -16.92 -10.08 3.35
CA GLY A 130 -17.56 -10.53 4.60
C GLY A 130 -18.89 -9.84 4.94
N ARG A 131 -19.19 -8.71 4.30
CA ARG A 131 -20.45 -7.95 4.48
C ARG A 131 -21.52 -8.37 3.48
N PHE A 132 -21.15 -9.06 2.39
CA PHE A 132 -22.11 -9.58 1.41
C PHE A 132 -22.55 -10.98 1.80
N LYS A 133 -23.84 -11.30 1.53
CA LYS A 133 -24.37 -12.67 1.63
C LYS A 133 -23.64 -13.62 0.68
N ALA A 134 -23.40 -13.18 -0.54
CA ALA A 134 -22.63 -13.91 -1.53
C ALA A 134 -22.10 -12.98 -2.63
N LEU A 135 -20.92 -13.31 -3.14
CA LEU A 135 -20.37 -12.77 -4.39
C LEU A 135 -20.36 -13.90 -5.42
N CYS A 136 -21.04 -13.70 -6.56
CA CYS A 136 -21.17 -14.72 -7.60
C CYS A 136 -20.32 -14.33 -8.81
N THR A 137 -19.57 -15.29 -9.33
CA THR A 137 -18.64 -15.11 -10.46
C THR A 137 -18.61 -16.34 -11.36
N ASN A 138 -18.23 -16.16 -12.62
CA ASN A 138 -17.87 -17.24 -13.53
C ASN A 138 -16.45 -17.80 -13.30
N TYR A 139 -15.66 -17.16 -12.41
CA TYR A 139 -14.26 -17.51 -12.12
C TYR A 139 -14.05 -17.71 -10.60
N PRO A 140 -14.66 -18.74 -9.99
CA PRO A 140 -14.67 -18.87 -8.52
C PRO A 140 -13.29 -18.98 -7.90
N ALA A 141 -12.38 -19.75 -8.48
CA ALA A 141 -11.01 -19.88 -7.93
C ALA A 141 -10.26 -18.54 -7.92
N TRP A 142 -10.40 -17.75 -8.99
CA TRP A 142 -9.83 -16.42 -9.07
C TRP A 142 -10.45 -15.46 -8.04
N LEU A 143 -11.78 -15.47 -7.85
CA LEU A 143 -12.43 -14.59 -6.90
C LEU A 143 -12.07 -14.96 -5.46
N ILE A 144 -11.98 -16.25 -5.14
CA ILE A 144 -11.53 -16.73 -3.82
C ILE A 144 -10.13 -16.22 -3.52
N GLU A 145 -9.18 -16.39 -4.45
CA GLU A 145 -7.81 -15.86 -4.31
C GLU A 145 -7.79 -14.36 -4.05
N LYS A 146 -8.63 -13.59 -4.78
CA LYS A 146 -8.74 -12.14 -4.60
C LYS A 146 -9.33 -11.75 -3.24
N VAL A 147 -10.37 -12.43 -2.78
CA VAL A 147 -10.99 -12.21 -1.47
C VAL A 147 -10.00 -12.56 -0.35
N GLU A 148 -9.34 -13.69 -0.44
CA GLU A 148 -8.32 -14.09 0.54
C GLU A 148 -7.20 -13.05 0.62
N ALA A 149 -6.70 -12.57 -0.52
CA ALA A 149 -5.68 -11.52 -0.56
C ALA A 149 -6.19 -10.20 0.06
N ALA A 150 -7.43 -9.80 -0.24
CA ALA A 150 -8.02 -8.55 0.22
C ALA A 150 -8.40 -8.57 1.71
N THR A 151 -8.75 -9.74 2.27
CA THR A 151 -9.22 -9.89 3.66
C THR A 151 -8.18 -10.47 4.61
N LYS A 152 -7.01 -10.89 4.08
CA LYS A 152 -5.92 -11.43 4.90
C LYS A 152 -5.45 -10.36 5.89
N VAL A 153 -5.51 -10.67 7.17
CA VAL A 153 -4.84 -9.90 8.22
C VAL A 153 -3.43 -10.44 8.38
N TYR A 154 -2.45 -9.55 8.31
CA TYR A 154 -1.05 -9.88 8.46
C TYR A 154 -0.63 -9.61 9.92
N ASP A 155 0.22 -10.47 10.47
CA ASP A 155 0.94 -10.19 11.71
C ASP A 155 2.38 -9.80 11.31
N GLY A 156 2.54 -8.60 10.80
CA GLY A 156 3.80 -8.09 10.25
C GLY A 156 4.21 -8.72 8.90
N ILE A 157 5.50 -8.70 8.62
CA ILE A 157 6.09 -9.11 7.34
C ILE A 157 7.03 -10.31 7.57
N ARG A 158 6.75 -11.43 6.90
CA ARG A 158 7.48 -12.71 7.05
C ARG A 158 8.09 -13.24 5.76
N SER A 159 7.76 -12.63 4.62
CA SER A 159 8.21 -13.05 3.29
C SER A 159 8.32 -11.87 2.32
N GLU A 160 8.98 -12.06 1.18
CA GLU A 160 8.98 -11.08 0.10
C GLU A 160 7.55 -10.79 -0.40
N ALA A 161 6.69 -11.80 -0.44
CA ALA A 161 5.30 -11.64 -0.84
C ALA A 161 4.53 -10.73 0.14
N ASP A 162 4.74 -10.89 1.47
CA ASP A 162 4.14 -9.99 2.46
C ASP A 162 4.70 -8.57 2.33
N LEU A 163 5.99 -8.41 2.04
CA LEU A 163 6.60 -7.09 1.82
C LEU A 163 6.01 -6.38 0.59
N ARG A 164 5.76 -7.10 -0.50
CA ARG A 164 5.12 -6.55 -1.69
C ARG A 164 3.65 -6.20 -1.44
N ALA A 165 2.94 -7.05 -0.68
CA ALA A 165 1.57 -6.76 -0.26
C ALA A 165 1.52 -5.53 0.67
N PHE A 166 2.47 -5.38 1.60
CA PHE A 166 2.64 -4.19 2.43
C PHE A 166 2.88 -2.93 1.57
N ALA A 167 3.77 -3.00 0.59
CA ALA A 167 4.02 -1.86 -0.32
C ALA A 167 2.76 -1.44 -1.10
N ALA A 168 1.95 -2.41 -1.54
CA ALA A 168 0.68 -2.14 -2.19
C ALA A 168 -0.38 -1.57 -1.23
N GLU A 169 -0.42 -2.05 0.01
CA GLU A 169 -1.34 -1.55 1.04
C GLU A 169 -1.06 -0.08 1.38
N VAL A 170 0.21 0.32 1.53
CA VAL A 170 0.59 1.71 1.84
C VAL A 170 0.04 2.70 0.80
N ALA A 171 -0.12 2.30 -0.45
CA ALA A 171 -0.69 3.14 -1.50
C ALA A 171 -2.20 3.42 -1.29
N VAL A 172 -2.90 2.57 -0.53
CA VAL A 172 -4.34 2.68 -0.23
C VAL A 172 -4.55 3.19 1.20
N ASP A 173 -3.83 2.61 2.15
CA ASP A 173 -3.79 3.02 3.57
C ASP A 173 -2.35 3.33 3.97
N PRO A 174 -1.97 4.61 4.10
CA PRO A 174 -0.61 5.00 4.50
C PRO A 174 -0.15 4.45 5.84
N THR A 175 -1.05 4.03 6.72
CA THR A 175 -0.72 3.42 8.02
C THR A 175 -0.50 1.92 7.92
N ALA A 176 -0.97 1.30 6.84
CA ALA A 176 -0.96 -0.15 6.59
C ALA A 176 -1.53 -0.96 7.77
N GLU A 177 -2.72 -0.57 8.23
CA GLU A 177 -3.37 -1.13 9.44
C GLU A 177 -3.46 -2.67 9.38
N ARG A 178 -3.71 -3.25 8.21
CA ARG A 178 -3.79 -4.70 8.02
C ARG A 178 -2.49 -5.47 8.35
N PHE A 179 -1.36 -4.78 8.41
CA PHE A 179 -0.05 -5.36 8.72
C PHE A 179 0.39 -5.11 10.15
N GLN A 180 -0.38 -4.35 10.92
CA GLN A 180 -0.02 -3.97 12.27
C GLN A 180 -0.29 -5.11 13.27
N ASN A 181 0.59 -5.22 14.23
CA ASN A 181 0.38 -6.02 15.44
C ASN A 181 -0.53 -5.27 16.43
N ALA A 182 -0.77 -5.87 17.60
CA ALA A 182 -1.61 -5.27 18.66
C ALA A 182 -1.05 -3.95 19.24
N ALA A 183 0.23 -3.62 18.97
CA ALA A 183 0.84 -2.36 19.37
C ALA A 183 0.74 -1.27 18.28
N GLY A 184 0.11 -1.55 17.14
CA GLY A 184 0.01 -0.64 16.02
C GLY A 184 1.29 -0.56 15.18
N GLU A 185 2.12 -1.59 15.18
CA GLU A 185 3.41 -1.62 14.49
C GLU A 185 3.45 -2.69 13.41
N VAL A 186 4.01 -2.36 12.25
CA VAL A 186 4.37 -3.31 11.20
C VAL A 186 5.75 -3.87 11.50
N VAL A 187 5.83 -5.14 11.88
CA VAL A 187 7.08 -5.78 12.34
C VAL A 187 7.68 -6.66 11.24
N LEU A 188 8.98 -6.50 10.98
CA LEU A 188 9.73 -7.41 10.13
C LEU A 188 10.21 -8.63 10.95
N HIS A 189 9.68 -9.81 10.66
CA HIS A 189 9.94 -11.01 11.46
C HIS A 189 11.15 -11.83 11.02
N THR A 190 11.61 -11.63 9.79
CA THR A 190 12.75 -12.37 9.21
C THR A 190 13.56 -11.48 8.29
N ASP A 191 14.78 -11.88 8.01
CA ASP A 191 15.56 -11.26 6.95
C ASP A 191 14.91 -11.54 5.59
N ILE A 192 14.80 -10.52 4.75
CA ILE A 192 14.19 -10.63 3.42
C ILE A 192 15.18 -10.11 2.38
N ALA A 193 15.44 -10.94 1.36
CA ALA A 193 16.12 -10.53 0.15
C ALA A 193 15.10 -10.44 -0.99
N VAL A 194 14.93 -9.23 -1.53
CA VAL A 194 14.02 -8.98 -2.63
C VAL A 194 14.64 -9.47 -3.94
N SER A 195 13.93 -10.33 -4.65
CA SER A 195 14.44 -11.01 -5.86
C SER A 195 14.46 -10.12 -7.10
N GLU A 196 13.58 -9.14 -7.19
CA GLU A 196 13.45 -8.23 -8.32
C GLU A 196 13.88 -6.81 -7.94
N ALA A 197 13.96 -5.92 -8.94
CA ALA A 197 14.24 -4.51 -8.70
C ALA A 197 13.24 -3.90 -7.68
N TRP A 198 13.79 -3.12 -6.75
CA TRP A 198 12.98 -2.47 -5.74
C TRP A 198 12.27 -1.24 -6.29
N THR A 199 10.99 -1.09 -5.95
CA THR A 199 10.23 0.14 -6.16
C THR A 199 10.05 0.82 -4.81
N PRO A 200 10.55 2.06 -4.62
CA PRO A 200 10.42 2.78 -3.37
C PRO A 200 8.98 3.02 -2.93
N ILE A 201 8.67 2.77 -1.65
CA ILE A 201 7.33 2.95 -1.07
C ILE A 201 7.10 4.43 -0.76
N ALA A 202 6.00 5.00 -1.24
CA ALA A 202 5.68 6.40 -0.99
C ALA A 202 4.60 6.57 0.08
N GLY A 203 4.79 7.56 0.98
CA GLY A 203 3.74 8.04 1.88
C GLY A 203 3.46 7.17 3.10
N PHE A 204 4.38 6.28 3.52
CA PHE A 204 4.16 5.49 4.73
C PHE A 204 4.10 6.39 5.98
N ALA A 205 3.00 6.28 6.73
CA ALA A 205 2.72 7.11 7.91
C ALA A 205 2.54 6.30 9.22
N GLY A 206 2.68 4.98 9.17
CA GLY A 206 2.64 4.10 10.33
C GLY A 206 3.97 3.95 11.06
N VAL A 207 4.08 2.90 11.88
CA VAL A 207 5.32 2.50 12.55
C VAL A 207 5.84 1.21 11.93
N PHE A 208 7.05 1.24 11.37
CA PHE A 208 7.76 0.09 10.83
C PHE A 208 8.91 -0.29 11.77
N ASP A 209 8.80 -1.43 12.44
CA ASP A 209 9.86 -1.98 13.26
C ASP A 209 10.63 -3.06 12.47
N GLY A 210 11.84 -2.76 12.08
CA GLY A 210 12.75 -3.72 11.45
C GLY A 210 13.14 -4.87 12.38
N ASN A 211 12.91 -4.75 13.70
CA ASN A 211 13.18 -5.82 14.69
C ASN A 211 14.59 -6.40 14.58
N GLY A 212 15.54 -5.56 14.20
CA GLY A 212 16.95 -5.95 13.97
C GLY A 212 17.16 -6.83 12.73
N LYS A 213 16.14 -7.04 11.90
CA LYS A 213 16.23 -7.85 10.67
C LYS A 213 16.74 -7.03 9.49
N THR A 214 17.23 -7.76 8.50
CA THR A 214 17.82 -7.20 7.29
C THR A 214 16.85 -7.26 6.14
N LEU A 215 16.65 -6.09 5.50
CA LEU A 215 15.97 -5.99 4.22
C LEU A 215 17.01 -5.72 3.13
N THR A 216 17.24 -6.71 2.27
CA THR A 216 18.18 -6.61 1.14
C THR A 216 17.42 -6.28 -0.12
N VAL A 217 17.72 -5.12 -0.71
CA VAL A 217 17.06 -4.64 -1.94
C VAL A 217 18.08 -4.13 -2.94
N ASN A 218 17.73 -4.17 -4.22
CA ASN A 218 18.49 -3.54 -5.29
C ASN A 218 17.59 -2.55 -6.02
N TYR A 219 17.89 -1.28 -5.88
CA TYR A 219 17.23 -0.19 -6.59
C TYR A 219 18.14 0.32 -7.70
N SER A 220 17.57 0.50 -8.88
CA SER A 220 18.21 1.21 -9.99
C SER A 220 17.13 1.97 -10.77
N GLY A 221 17.10 3.29 -10.63
CA GLY A 221 16.03 4.11 -11.23
C GLY A 221 16.35 5.59 -11.29
N SER A 222 15.40 6.36 -11.79
CA SER A 222 15.48 7.81 -11.96
C SER A 222 14.46 8.58 -11.11
N ASP A 223 13.89 7.93 -10.10
CA ASP A 223 12.90 8.54 -9.21
C ASP A 223 13.49 9.76 -8.49
N GLU A 224 12.67 10.77 -8.27
CA GLU A 224 13.09 11.98 -7.54
C GLU A 224 13.36 11.65 -6.06
N GLN A 225 12.58 10.74 -5.48
CA GLN A 225 12.79 10.21 -4.13
C GLN A 225 13.05 8.71 -4.17
N ALA A 226 14.12 8.25 -3.51
CA ALA A 226 14.48 6.83 -3.50
C ALA A 226 15.03 6.37 -2.14
N GLY A 227 14.73 5.10 -1.80
CA GLY A 227 15.11 4.42 -0.57
C GLY A 227 14.27 3.14 -0.42
N ILE A 228 14.22 2.56 0.78
CA ILE A 228 13.12 1.63 1.09
C ILE A 228 11.81 2.41 0.96
N PHE A 229 11.76 3.59 1.57
CA PHE A 229 10.67 4.55 1.43
C PHE A 229 11.09 5.70 0.53
N ALA A 230 10.30 6.00 -0.53
CA ALA A 230 10.48 7.23 -1.31
C ALA A 230 10.20 8.45 -0.42
N THR A 231 9.03 8.43 0.25
CA THR A 231 8.63 9.41 1.27
C THR A 231 8.17 8.69 2.53
N LEU A 232 8.56 9.23 3.68
CA LEU A 232 8.22 8.70 5.00
C LEU A 232 7.60 9.80 5.84
N ASP A 233 6.37 9.57 6.32
CA ASP A 233 5.65 10.46 7.24
C ASP A 233 5.49 9.84 8.64
N GLY A 234 5.83 8.56 8.78
CA GLY A 234 5.77 7.77 10.01
C GLY A 234 7.13 7.49 10.65
N THR A 235 7.23 6.37 11.34
CA THR A 235 8.42 5.93 12.05
C THR A 235 9.03 4.68 11.40
N VAL A 236 10.35 4.68 11.21
CA VAL A 236 11.12 3.46 10.92
C VAL A 236 12.15 3.28 12.02
N LYS A 237 12.16 2.12 12.66
CA LYS A 237 13.11 1.80 13.73
C LYS A 237 13.75 0.43 13.57
N ASN A 238 14.94 0.26 14.10
CA ASN A 238 15.65 -1.03 14.21
C ASN A 238 15.76 -1.82 12.88
N LEU A 239 15.80 -1.13 11.75
CA LEU A 239 15.89 -1.76 10.42
C LEU A 239 17.34 -1.80 9.95
N ARG A 240 17.81 -2.96 9.46
CA ARG A 240 19.04 -3.09 8.71
C ARG A 240 18.73 -3.12 7.21
N VAL A 241 19.32 -2.22 6.45
CA VAL A 241 19.19 -2.17 4.98
C VAL A 241 20.48 -2.66 4.34
N ALA A 242 20.36 -3.56 3.35
CA ALA A 242 21.49 -4.10 2.59
C ALA A 242 21.18 -4.08 1.07
N GLY A 243 22.19 -4.40 0.25
CA GLY A 243 22.09 -4.43 -1.20
C GLY A 243 22.65 -3.18 -1.87
N SER A 244 21.90 -2.55 -2.79
CA SER A 244 22.41 -1.41 -3.54
C SER A 244 21.31 -0.41 -3.94
N PHE A 245 21.68 0.88 -3.96
CA PHE A 245 20.85 1.95 -4.51
C PHE A 245 21.65 2.70 -5.56
N THR A 246 21.23 2.59 -6.82
CA THR A 246 21.85 3.31 -7.93
C THR A 246 20.82 4.28 -8.52
N THR A 247 21.11 5.58 -8.46
CA THR A 247 20.26 6.57 -9.10
C THR A 247 20.82 7.00 -10.44
N THR A 248 19.94 7.05 -11.43
CA THR A 248 20.20 7.60 -12.79
C THR A 248 19.46 8.92 -13.01
N ALA A 249 18.89 9.53 -11.96
CA ALA A 249 18.17 10.78 -12.04
C ALA A 249 19.08 11.93 -12.50
N THR A 250 18.65 12.65 -13.52
CA THR A 250 19.37 13.81 -14.09
C THR A 250 18.81 15.14 -13.60
N ALA A 251 17.56 15.14 -13.11
CA ALA A 251 16.92 16.28 -12.47
C ALA A 251 17.22 16.28 -10.94
N LYS A 252 16.26 16.67 -10.15
CA LYS A 252 16.39 16.63 -8.69
C LYS A 252 16.34 15.18 -8.18
N VAL A 253 17.18 14.86 -7.19
CA VAL A 253 17.14 13.57 -6.49
C VAL A 253 17.32 13.75 -4.99
N THR A 254 16.51 13.01 -4.22
CA THR A 254 16.69 12.81 -2.78
C THR A 254 16.74 11.31 -2.51
N LEU A 255 17.86 10.80 -2.01
CA LEU A 255 18.10 9.39 -1.81
C LEU A 255 18.68 9.11 -0.44
N GLY A 256 18.12 8.14 0.25
CA GLY A 256 18.67 7.53 1.47
C GLY A 256 18.25 6.07 1.53
N ALA A 257 19.10 5.21 2.08
CA ALA A 257 18.80 3.78 2.09
C ALA A 257 17.46 3.46 2.82
N VAL A 258 17.17 4.16 3.92
CA VAL A 258 15.90 4.02 4.63
C VAL A 258 14.82 4.86 3.94
N ALA A 259 15.06 6.17 3.76
CA ALA A 259 14.08 7.05 3.13
C ALA A 259 14.71 8.13 2.26
N GLY A 260 14.11 8.40 1.10
CA GLY A 260 14.50 9.51 0.23
C GLY A 260 14.17 10.85 0.85
N LYS A 261 12.92 11.05 1.24
CA LYS A 261 12.44 12.30 1.84
C LYS A 261 11.57 12.03 3.08
N LEU A 262 11.75 12.83 4.11
CA LEU A 262 10.98 12.76 5.35
C LEU A 262 9.93 13.87 5.39
N GLY A 263 8.73 13.55 5.86
CA GLY A 263 7.71 14.50 6.27
C GLY A 263 7.99 15.06 7.68
N GLU A 264 7.18 16.03 8.12
CA GLU A 264 7.44 16.81 9.36
C GLU A 264 7.46 15.97 10.66
N LYS A 265 6.80 14.83 10.70
CA LYS A 265 6.72 13.98 11.90
C LYS A 265 7.50 12.68 11.79
N ALA A 266 8.22 12.51 10.69
CA ALA A 266 8.94 11.28 10.44
C ALA A 266 10.05 11.04 11.45
N GLN A 267 10.23 9.77 11.81
CA GLN A 267 11.27 9.34 12.74
C GLN A 267 12.08 8.19 12.13
N ILE A 268 13.39 8.24 12.26
CA ILE A 268 14.31 7.14 11.92
C ILE A 268 15.23 6.90 13.11
N VAL A 269 15.09 5.76 13.78
CA VAL A 269 15.77 5.47 15.03
C VAL A 269 16.41 4.07 15.01
N GLY A 270 17.69 3.99 15.34
CA GLY A 270 18.39 2.71 15.49
C GLY A 270 18.52 1.91 14.19
N CYS A 271 18.46 2.57 13.03
CA CYS A 271 18.58 1.92 11.74
C CYS A 271 20.04 1.81 11.28
N THR A 272 20.35 0.75 10.53
CA THR A 272 21.70 0.53 9.97
C THR A 272 21.63 0.36 8.45
N ASN A 273 22.39 1.14 7.71
CA ASN A 273 22.60 0.94 6.29
C ASN A 273 23.92 0.24 6.01
N THR A 274 23.88 -0.86 5.28
CA THR A 274 25.08 -1.55 4.72
C THR A 274 25.06 -1.56 3.19
N ALA A 275 23.97 -1.08 2.58
CA ALA A 275 23.86 -1.00 1.13
C ALA A 275 24.79 0.06 0.54
N GLY A 276 25.38 -0.25 -0.61
CA GLY A 276 26.09 0.75 -1.40
C GLY A 276 25.15 1.74 -2.07
N ILE A 277 25.50 3.03 -2.07
CA ILE A 277 24.77 4.08 -2.77
C ILE A 277 25.65 4.65 -3.90
N ALA A 278 25.14 4.68 -5.12
CA ALA A 278 25.89 5.15 -6.28
C ALA A 278 25.06 6.11 -7.17
N MET A 279 25.75 7.15 -7.64
CA MET A 279 25.28 8.06 -8.68
C MET A 279 26.44 8.36 -9.63
N ASN A 280 26.23 8.14 -10.93
CA ASN A 280 27.22 8.47 -11.95
C ASN A 280 26.50 8.97 -13.22
N VAL A 281 26.01 10.20 -13.18
CA VAL A 281 25.18 10.77 -14.25
C VAL A 281 25.53 12.22 -14.52
N ASP A 282 25.05 12.71 -15.65
CA ASP A 282 25.08 14.12 -16.01
C ASP A 282 23.83 14.80 -15.42
N ALA A 283 23.95 15.24 -14.16
CA ALA A 283 22.81 15.74 -13.40
C ALA A 283 22.82 17.26 -13.29
N SER A 284 21.76 17.90 -13.75
CA SER A 284 21.56 19.35 -13.68
C SER A 284 20.81 19.82 -12.43
N GLY A 285 20.06 18.94 -11.77
CA GLY A 285 19.24 19.27 -10.61
C GLY A 285 19.95 19.14 -9.27
N THR A 286 19.24 19.52 -8.20
CA THR A 286 19.68 19.37 -6.81
C THR A 286 19.87 17.90 -6.45
N THR A 287 21.03 17.56 -5.89
CA THR A 287 21.36 16.21 -5.44
C THR A 287 21.48 16.16 -3.93
N VAL A 288 20.60 15.39 -3.26
CA VAL A 288 20.59 15.25 -1.81
C VAL A 288 20.67 13.77 -1.45
N ILE A 289 21.81 13.30 -1.00
CA ILE A 289 22.09 11.87 -0.77
C ILE A 289 22.64 11.66 0.64
N GLY A 290 21.98 10.79 1.40
CA GLY A 290 22.47 10.31 2.69
C GLY A 290 22.48 8.80 2.79
N GLY A 291 23.29 8.23 3.65
CA GLY A 291 23.32 6.79 3.88
C GLY A 291 22.05 6.26 4.52
N ILE A 292 21.37 7.09 5.31
CA ILE A 292 20.12 6.74 5.99
C ILE A 292 18.95 7.48 5.35
N PHE A 293 18.99 8.81 5.26
CA PHE A 293 17.94 9.60 4.63
C PHE A 293 18.50 10.66 3.68
N GLY A 294 17.76 10.97 2.62
CA GLY A 294 18.14 12.05 1.70
C GLY A 294 17.84 13.41 2.32
N GLN A 295 16.59 13.81 2.35
CA GLN A 295 16.16 15.12 2.84
C GLN A 295 15.19 14.99 4.01
N GLY A 296 15.49 15.62 5.13
CA GLY A 296 14.63 15.77 6.30
C GLY A 296 13.64 16.92 6.21
N ALA A 297 12.82 17.05 7.24
CA ALA A 297 11.90 18.16 7.50
C ALA A 297 12.00 18.60 8.95
N ALA A 298 11.38 19.72 9.28
CA ALA A 298 11.31 20.21 10.67
C ALA A 298 10.53 19.20 11.55
N GLY A 299 11.01 19.02 12.79
CA GLY A 299 10.36 18.13 13.76
C GLY A 299 10.64 16.64 13.59
N ASN A 300 11.53 16.25 12.68
CA ASN A 300 11.99 14.86 12.61
C ASN A 300 12.75 14.43 13.87
N VAL A 301 12.70 13.11 14.16
CA VAL A 301 13.54 12.46 15.16
C VAL A 301 14.53 11.56 14.42
N ILE A 302 15.81 11.92 14.45
CA ILE A 302 16.89 11.19 13.80
C ILE A 302 17.90 10.80 14.87
N ALA A 303 17.86 9.53 15.32
CA ALA A 303 18.67 9.10 16.45
C ALA A 303 19.28 7.71 16.25
N ASP A 304 20.51 7.53 16.73
CA ASP A 304 21.20 6.24 16.85
C ASP A 304 21.35 5.44 15.54
N ASN A 305 21.38 6.15 14.41
CA ASN A 305 21.49 5.51 13.11
C ASN A 305 22.95 5.31 12.69
N THR A 306 23.23 4.20 12.00
CA THR A 306 24.58 3.88 11.53
C THR A 306 24.60 3.67 10.02
N ASN A 307 25.48 4.36 9.32
CA ASN A 307 25.82 4.06 7.93
C ASN A 307 27.14 3.28 7.86
N GLU A 308 27.10 2.07 7.32
CA GLU A 308 28.26 1.23 6.99
C GLU A 308 28.46 1.12 5.47
N GLY A 309 27.45 1.55 4.70
CA GLY A 309 27.46 1.48 3.25
C GLY A 309 28.33 2.56 2.60
N ARG A 310 29.03 2.19 1.55
CA ARG A 310 29.80 3.13 0.74
C ARG A 310 28.89 4.03 -0.07
N ILE A 311 29.20 5.33 -0.13
CA ILE A 311 28.49 6.31 -0.96
C ILE A 311 29.45 6.87 -2.02
N THR A 312 29.09 6.73 -3.30
CA THR A 312 29.86 7.25 -4.41
C THR A 312 28.97 8.10 -5.30
N VAL A 313 29.24 9.39 -5.37
CA VAL A 313 28.51 10.35 -6.19
C VAL A 313 29.45 11.00 -7.17
N ARG A 314 29.18 10.80 -8.47
CA ARG A 314 29.86 11.48 -9.56
C ARG A 314 28.85 12.22 -10.41
N ARG A 315 28.96 13.53 -10.43
CA ARG A 315 28.14 14.43 -11.26
C ARG A 315 29.03 14.97 -12.38
N LYS A 316 28.70 14.67 -13.63
CA LYS A 316 29.50 15.10 -14.79
C LYS A 316 29.37 16.60 -15.03
N THR A 317 28.12 17.10 -15.03
CA THR A 317 27.83 18.51 -15.32
C THR A 317 26.85 19.06 -14.30
N PRO A 318 27.27 19.35 -13.07
CA PRO A 318 26.37 19.80 -12.02
C PRO A 318 25.84 21.21 -12.32
N GLY A 319 24.52 21.35 -12.39
CA GLY A 319 23.84 22.65 -12.57
C GLY A 319 23.39 23.30 -11.26
N ASP A 320 23.05 22.50 -10.25
CA ASP A 320 22.49 22.96 -8.96
C ASP A 320 23.27 22.35 -7.77
N ALA A 321 22.84 22.65 -6.54
CA ALA A 321 23.49 22.25 -5.30
C ALA A 321 23.58 20.73 -5.11
N ALA A 322 24.59 20.29 -4.36
CA ALA A 322 24.69 18.93 -3.85
C ALA A 322 24.86 18.92 -2.33
N ALA A 323 24.20 17.99 -1.65
CA ALA A 323 24.42 17.69 -0.24
C ALA A 323 24.54 16.15 -0.07
N VAL A 324 25.74 15.68 0.28
CA VAL A 324 26.04 14.24 0.33
C VAL A 324 26.71 13.91 1.65
N ALA A 325 26.21 12.89 2.38
CA ALA A 325 26.79 12.51 3.64
C ALA A 325 26.47 11.07 4.07
N GLY A 326 27.14 10.62 5.12
CA GLY A 326 27.00 9.26 5.62
C GLY A 326 25.63 8.95 6.23
N VAL A 327 25.01 9.90 6.91
CA VAL A 327 23.70 9.71 7.55
C VAL A 327 22.61 10.46 6.78
N GLY A 328 22.65 11.77 6.73
CA GLY A 328 21.64 12.58 6.09
C GLY A 328 22.21 13.58 5.09
N GLY A 329 21.61 13.66 3.90
CA GLY A 329 22.02 14.64 2.90
C GLY A 329 21.71 16.07 3.37
N TRP A 330 20.47 16.33 3.78
CA TRP A 330 20.03 17.64 4.25
C TRP A 330 19.04 17.49 5.41
N ALA A 331 19.43 17.98 6.60
CA ALA A 331 18.61 17.93 7.82
C ALA A 331 17.99 19.28 8.16
N TYR A 332 16.79 19.22 8.76
CA TYR A 332 16.02 20.34 9.30
C TYR A 332 15.53 20.02 10.73
N SER A 333 16.26 19.21 11.45
CA SER A 333 15.98 18.78 12.81
C SER A 333 17.28 18.45 13.52
N ASP A 334 17.21 18.19 14.82
CA ASP A 334 18.30 17.62 15.57
C ASP A 334 18.68 16.23 15.05
N VAL A 335 19.96 15.90 15.13
CA VAL A 335 20.49 14.58 14.77
C VAL A 335 21.41 14.12 15.90
N THR A 336 21.09 12.99 16.53
CA THR A 336 21.76 12.53 17.75
C THR A 336 22.27 11.09 17.62
N GLY A 337 23.39 10.78 18.24
CA GLY A 337 23.92 9.42 18.36
C GLY A 337 24.28 8.73 17.04
N CYS A 338 24.32 9.44 15.92
CA CYS A 338 24.48 8.84 14.60
C CYS A 338 25.95 8.62 14.22
N VAL A 339 26.22 7.52 13.51
CA VAL A 339 27.58 7.11 13.14
C VAL A 339 27.71 6.85 11.65
N ASN A 340 28.73 7.41 11.02
CA ASN A 340 29.14 7.01 9.68
C ASN A 340 30.43 6.17 9.74
N LYS A 341 30.37 4.96 9.19
CA LYS A 341 31.51 4.05 8.99
C LYS A 341 31.74 3.72 7.51
N GLY A 342 30.86 4.23 6.63
CA GLY A 342 30.95 4.03 5.19
C GLY A 342 31.80 5.12 4.52
N GLU A 343 32.67 4.73 3.61
CA GLU A 343 33.45 5.68 2.79
C GLU A 343 32.53 6.55 1.95
N ILE A 344 32.79 7.87 1.90
CA ILE A 344 32.04 8.82 1.08
C ILE A 344 32.99 9.40 0.03
N ARG A 345 32.58 9.28 -1.23
CA ARG A 345 33.29 9.88 -2.38
C ARG A 345 32.34 10.75 -3.19
N TYR A 346 32.64 12.01 -3.29
CA TYR A 346 31.96 12.93 -4.20
C TYR A 346 32.95 13.47 -5.23
N SER A 347 32.51 13.53 -6.50
CA SER A 347 33.26 14.24 -7.55
C SER A 347 32.32 14.94 -8.52
N ASP A 348 32.78 16.10 -9.04
CA ASP A 348 32.21 16.75 -10.21
C ASP A 348 33.32 17.13 -11.20
N GLU A 349 32.96 17.28 -12.47
CA GLU A 349 33.91 17.55 -13.57
C GLU A 349 33.90 19.01 -14.00
N VAL A 350 32.89 19.78 -13.60
CA VAL A 350 32.71 21.17 -14.08
C VAL A 350 32.24 22.07 -12.92
N SER A 351 32.82 23.25 -12.84
CA SER A 351 32.52 24.27 -11.80
C SER A 351 31.18 24.98 -11.97
N ALA A 352 30.10 24.25 -12.27
CA ALA A 352 28.77 24.83 -12.51
C ALA A 352 27.79 24.69 -11.33
N ALA A 353 28.14 23.94 -10.27
CA ALA A 353 27.27 23.76 -9.11
C ALA A 353 27.16 25.03 -8.27
N LYS A 354 25.96 25.35 -7.79
CA LYS A 354 25.74 26.52 -6.92
C LYS A 354 26.40 26.35 -5.55
N ALA A 355 26.35 25.16 -4.96
CA ALA A 355 27.00 24.81 -3.71
C ALA A 355 27.16 23.30 -3.61
N VAL A 356 28.26 22.86 -3.01
CA VAL A 356 28.55 21.44 -2.73
C VAL A 356 28.85 21.29 -1.26
N TYR A 357 28.07 20.46 -0.59
CA TYR A 357 28.21 20.13 0.82
C TYR A 357 28.49 18.63 0.93
N VAL A 358 29.64 18.27 1.50
CA VAL A 358 29.99 16.86 1.73
C VAL A 358 30.43 16.68 3.17
N GLY A 359 29.75 15.83 3.91
CA GLY A 359 30.00 15.63 5.33
C GLY A 359 30.06 14.17 5.73
N GLY A 360 30.71 13.87 6.84
CA GLY A 360 30.76 12.52 7.39
C GLY A 360 29.41 12.06 7.90
N VAL A 361 28.68 12.91 8.61
CA VAL A 361 27.36 12.62 9.16
C VAL A 361 26.27 13.33 8.38
N LEU A 362 26.33 14.66 8.25
CA LEU A 362 25.38 15.48 7.52
C LEU A 362 26.05 16.24 6.40
N GLY A 363 25.43 16.33 5.23
CA GLY A 363 25.85 17.21 4.15
C GLY A 363 25.49 18.66 4.44
N ARG A 364 24.27 18.89 4.88
CA ARG A 364 23.78 20.23 5.26
C ARG A 364 22.81 20.15 6.43
N LEU A 365 22.94 21.11 7.37
CA LEU A 365 21.96 21.38 8.43
C LEU A 365 21.40 22.78 8.27
N ASP A 366 20.10 22.97 8.50
CA ASP A 366 19.50 24.31 8.59
C ASP A 366 19.73 24.93 9.97
N ILE A 367 20.87 25.58 10.10
CA ILE A 367 21.32 26.20 11.36
C ILE A 367 20.48 27.42 11.81
N GLY A 368 19.68 27.98 10.92
CA GLY A 368 18.87 29.19 11.22
C GLY A 368 17.75 28.93 12.23
N LYS A 369 17.48 27.68 12.59
CA LYS A 369 16.47 27.24 13.56
C LYS A 369 17.06 26.75 14.89
N GLY A 370 18.38 26.76 15.06
CA GLY A 370 19.04 26.31 16.27
C GLY A 370 19.10 24.79 16.43
N TYR A 371 18.95 24.02 15.34
CA TYR A 371 19.13 22.57 15.37
C TYR A 371 20.56 22.19 15.70
N VAL A 372 20.73 21.05 16.39
CA VAL A 372 22.02 20.56 16.87
C VAL A 372 22.36 19.18 16.31
N VAL A 373 23.66 18.91 16.22
CA VAL A 373 24.22 17.58 15.95
C VAL A 373 24.98 17.18 17.19
N GLU A 374 24.52 16.14 17.90
CA GLU A 374 25.07 15.75 19.21
C GLU A 374 25.42 14.26 19.20
N ASP A 375 26.52 13.91 19.87
CA ASP A 375 27.02 12.53 20.00
C ASP A 375 27.19 11.78 18.67
N CYS A 376 27.35 12.54 17.58
CA CYS A 376 27.53 12.00 16.24
C CYS A 376 29.03 11.89 15.89
N ARG A 377 29.39 10.85 15.13
CA ARG A 377 30.78 10.68 14.71
C ARG A 377 30.90 10.13 13.30
N ASN A 378 32.01 10.51 12.65
CA ASN A 378 32.43 9.94 11.38
C ASN A 378 33.71 9.12 11.61
N GLU A 379 33.68 7.84 11.24
CA GLU A 379 34.80 6.90 11.39
C GLU A 379 35.40 6.50 10.03
N ALA A 380 34.89 7.07 8.92
CA ALA A 380 35.33 6.69 7.58
C ALA A 380 35.87 7.87 6.76
N PRO A 381 36.68 7.61 5.73
CA PRO A 381 37.16 8.66 4.84
C PRO A 381 36.04 9.40 4.11
N VAL A 382 36.17 10.71 4.00
CA VAL A 382 35.34 11.58 3.16
C VAL A 382 36.23 12.23 2.11
N THR A 383 35.93 11.97 0.84
CA THR A 383 36.70 12.50 -0.29
C THR A 383 35.84 13.43 -1.11
N LEU A 384 36.30 14.65 -1.30
CA LEU A 384 35.72 15.67 -2.15
C LEU A 384 36.68 16.03 -3.29
N ALA A 385 36.30 15.75 -4.53
CA ALA A 385 37.02 16.18 -5.72
C ALA A 385 36.06 17.02 -6.58
N THR A 386 36.18 18.33 -6.47
CA THR A 386 35.32 19.28 -7.21
C THR A 386 36.15 20.25 -7.99
N ALA A 387 35.68 20.64 -9.17
CA ALA A 387 36.22 21.73 -9.96
C ALA A 387 35.90 23.10 -9.33
N GLN A 388 35.01 23.17 -8.36
CA GLN A 388 34.72 24.36 -7.57
C GLN A 388 35.74 24.55 -6.46
N ALA A 389 36.09 25.80 -6.12
CA ALA A 389 36.90 26.06 -4.93
C ALA A 389 36.20 25.51 -3.70
N ALA A 390 36.84 24.58 -2.99
CA ALA A 390 36.28 23.88 -1.86
C ALA A 390 35.97 24.86 -0.72
N ASN A 391 34.70 25.11 -0.49
CA ASN A 391 34.29 26.00 0.59
C ASN A 391 33.64 25.33 1.79
N ASN A 392 33.39 24.02 1.80
CA ASN A 392 32.64 23.41 2.90
C ASN A 392 32.93 21.91 3.08
N LEU A 393 33.98 21.54 3.79
CA LEU A 393 34.09 20.29 4.53
C LEU A 393 33.55 20.55 5.93
N LEU A 394 32.40 20.00 6.29
CA LEU A 394 31.86 19.98 7.65
C LEU A 394 32.03 18.61 8.27
#